data_19159f97704bb5d39a724c48b918ae0c
#
_entry.id   19159f97704bb5d39a724c48b918ae0c
#
_cell.length_a   1.000
_cell.length_b   1.000
_cell.length_c   1.000
_cell.angle_alpha   90.00
_cell.angle_beta   90.00
_cell.angle_gamma   90.00
#
_symmetry.space_group_name_H-M   'P 1'
#
loop_
_entity.id
_entity.type
_entity.pdbx_description
1 polymer ?
#
loop_
_entity_poly.entity_id
_entity_poly.type
_entity_poly.pdbx_seq_one_letter_code
_entity_poly.pdbx_strand_id
1 'polypeptide(L)'
;MIRRIITIDEEKCNGCGLCAAACHEGAIGIVAGKAKLLREDYCDGLGDCLPACPMDAISFEEREAPAYNEAAVLAAKKAKEAPLPCGCPGSACQSIPHSAPAADVYVPSELTNFPVQIKLLPPKSPCFDGADLLIAADCTAYSYGNFHHDFMQDKVTMIGCPKLDAVDYAEKLTEVFKHNDIRSITVTRMTVPCCGGLSYAVKTAIENSGKDIPLHIVTISPDGKIIR
;
A
#
# COMPACT_ATOMS: atom_id res chain seq x y z
N MET A 1 -25.30 14.41 30.95
CA MET A 1 -26.50 15.09 30.45
C MET A 1 -27.28 14.13 29.57
N ILE A 2 -28.63 14.22 29.58
CA ILE A 2 -29.44 13.39 28.67
C ILE A 2 -29.26 13.92 27.28
N ARG A 3 -28.88 13.05 26.34
CA ARG A 3 -28.71 13.38 24.92
C ARG A 3 -28.90 12.14 24.04
N ARG A 4 -29.19 12.39 22.78
CA ARG A 4 -29.26 11.35 21.76
C ARG A 4 -27.87 10.84 21.41
N ILE A 5 -27.67 9.54 21.47
CA ILE A 5 -26.44 8.85 21.17
C ILE A 5 -26.77 7.56 20.41
N ILE A 6 -25.82 7.02 19.65
CA ILE A 6 -26.03 5.71 18.99
C ILE A 6 -25.88 4.58 19.98
N THR A 7 -26.64 3.50 19.73
CA THR A 7 -26.42 2.18 20.32
C THR A 7 -26.25 1.15 19.20
N ILE A 8 -25.46 0.12 19.44
CA ILE A 8 -25.11 -0.91 18.45
C ILE A 8 -25.56 -2.27 19.03
N ASP A 9 -26.44 -2.94 18.29
CA ASP A 9 -26.87 -4.31 18.58
C ASP A 9 -25.77 -5.28 18.12
N GLU A 10 -25.04 -5.83 19.09
CA GLU A 10 -23.92 -6.75 18.82
C GLU A 10 -24.39 -8.08 18.24
N GLU A 11 -25.65 -8.51 18.48
CA GLU A 11 -26.19 -9.76 17.93
C GLU A 11 -26.43 -9.62 16.42
N LYS A 12 -26.98 -8.48 15.99
CA LYS A 12 -27.20 -8.18 14.56
C LYS A 12 -25.93 -7.81 13.83
N CYS A 13 -24.92 -7.28 14.51
CA CYS A 13 -23.69 -6.80 13.90
C CYS A 13 -22.87 -7.97 13.31
N ASN A 14 -22.50 -7.87 12.03
CA ASN A 14 -21.62 -8.84 11.36
C ASN A 14 -20.12 -8.43 11.34
N GLY A 15 -19.77 -7.27 11.93
CA GLY A 15 -18.39 -6.80 12.02
C GLY A 15 -17.79 -6.22 10.74
N CYS A 16 -18.58 -5.86 9.73
CA CYS A 16 -18.11 -5.39 8.42
C CYS A 16 -17.33 -4.08 8.46
N GLY A 17 -17.41 -3.29 9.53
CA GLY A 17 -16.64 -2.04 9.73
C GLY A 17 -17.16 -0.81 9.00
N LEU A 18 -18.21 -0.90 8.17
CA LEU A 18 -18.73 0.23 7.39
C LEU A 18 -19.17 1.40 8.26
N CYS A 19 -19.79 1.12 9.41
CA CYS A 19 -20.19 2.17 10.37
C CYS A 19 -18.99 2.88 11.02
N ALA A 20 -17.90 2.17 11.25
CA ALA A 20 -16.67 2.78 11.76
C ALA A 20 -16.00 3.68 10.72
N ALA A 21 -16.05 3.29 9.44
CA ALA A 21 -15.58 4.11 8.33
C ALA A 21 -16.46 5.34 8.09
N ALA A 22 -17.78 5.24 8.28
CA ALA A 22 -18.74 6.33 8.11
C ALA A 22 -18.78 7.27 9.33
N CYS A 23 -18.19 6.90 10.47
CA CYS A 23 -18.13 7.76 11.64
C CYS A 23 -17.03 8.81 11.49
N HIS A 24 -17.40 10.01 11.08
CA HIS A 24 -16.45 11.11 10.89
C HIS A 24 -15.70 11.49 12.18
N GLU A 25 -16.31 11.27 13.35
CA GLU A 25 -15.75 11.61 14.64
C GLU A 25 -14.88 10.51 15.24
N GLY A 26 -14.87 9.32 14.62
CA GLY A 26 -14.07 8.19 15.08
C GLY A 26 -14.53 7.60 16.42
N ALA A 27 -15.82 7.74 16.75
CA ALA A 27 -16.43 7.23 17.97
C ALA A 27 -16.61 5.70 17.94
N ILE A 28 -16.71 5.09 16.75
CA ILE A 28 -16.97 3.66 16.55
C ILE A 28 -15.68 2.93 16.20
N GLY A 29 -15.48 1.75 16.78
CA GLY A 29 -14.41 0.83 16.40
C GLY A 29 -14.86 -0.62 16.38
N ILE A 30 -14.00 -1.50 15.82
CA ILE A 30 -14.26 -2.94 15.78
C ILE A 30 -13.47 -3.60 16.92
N VAL A 31 -14.19 -4.26 17.80
CA VAL A 31 -13.61 -4.99 18.95
C VAL A 31 -14.15 -6.43 18.93
N ALA A 32 -13.27 -7.41 18.90
CA ALA A 32 -13.59 -8.82 18.83
C ALA A 32 -14.56 -9.16 17.67
N GLY A 33 -14.39 -8.50 16.50
CA GLY A 33 -15.21 -8.73 15.30
C GLY A 33 -16.61 -8.10 15.34
N LYS A 34 -16.89 -7.21 16.30
CA LYS A 34 -18.15 -6.48 16.43
C LYS A 34 -17.90 -4.97 16.51
N ALA A 35 -18.80 -4.19 15.94
CA ALA A 35 -18.74 -2.73 16.08
C ALA A 35 -19.15 -2.33 17.51
N LYS A 36 -18.40 -1.40 18.10
CA LYS A 36 -18.68 -0.85 19.43
C LYS A 36 -18.47 0.66 19.44
N LEU A 37 -19.29 1.35 20.24
CA LEU A 37 -19.07 2.76 20.57
C LEU A 37 -17.92 2.84 21.59
N LEU A 38 -16.74 3.22 21.13
CA LEU A 38 -15.52 3.26 21.97
C LEU A 38 -15.46 4.51 22.84
N ARG A 39 -15.96 5.63 22.31
CA ARG A 39 -15.92 6.93 22.94
C ARG A 39 -17.27 7.62 22.80
N GLU A 40 -18.04 7.65 23.88
CA GLU A 40 -19.35 8.31 23.90
C GLU A 40 -19.24 9.82 23.70
N ASP A 41 -18.20 10.45 24.27
CA ASP A 41 -17.91 11.87 24.13
C ASP A 41 -17.46 12.29 22.70
N TYR A 42 -17.18 11.32 21.82
CA TYR A 42 -16.87 11.56 20.41
C TYR A 42 -18.11 11.45 19.51
N CYS A 43 -19.16 10.77 19.95
CA CYS A 43 -20.39 10.67 19.16
C CYS A 43 -21.13 12.01 19.20
N ASP A 44 -21.33 12.64 18.03
CA ASP A 44 -22.10 13.89 17.87
C ASP A 44 -23.62 13.69 17.89
N GLY A 45 -24.07 12.44 17.65
CA GLY A 45 -25.50 12.08 17.57
C GLY A 45 -26.16 12.43 16.24
N LEU A 46 -25.40 12.76 15.17
CA LEU A 46 -25.93 13.03 13.83
C LEU A 46 -26.41 11.78 13.13
N GLY A 47 -25.69 10.66 13.28
CA GLY A 47 -26.14 9.35 12.83
C GLY A 47 -25.74 8.96 11.41
N ASP A 48 -24.67 9.52 10.87
CA ASP A 48 -24.12 9.16 9.54
C ASP A 48 -23.74 7.67 9.43
N CYS A 49 -23.53 7.02 10.58
CA CYS A 49 -23.25 5.60 10.67
C CYS A 49 -24.49 4.70 10.48
N LEU A 50 -25.73 5.20 10.65
CA LEU A 50 -26.95 4.41 10.55
C LEU A 50 -27.16 3.90 9.11
N PRO A 51 -27.21 4.77 8.07
CA PRO A 51 -27.41 4.29 6.70
C PRO A 51 -26.27 3.46 6.16
N ALA A 52 -25.09 3.50 6.81
CA ALA A 52 -23.93 2.71 6.43
C ALA A 52 -24.01 1.25 6.95
N CYS A 53 -24.95 0.93 7.86
CA CYS A 53 -25.05 -0.40 8.42
C CYS A 53 -25.97 -1.32 7.58
N PRO A 54 -25.43 -2.33 6.85
CA PRO A 54 -26.25 -3.22 6.02
C PRO A 54 -27.12 -4.17 6.83
N MET A 55 -26.84 -4.30 8.15
CA MET A 55 -27.55 -5.21 9.06
C MET A 55 -28.59 -4.48 9.92
N ASP A 56 -28.75 -3.17 9.73
CA ASP A 56 -29.62 -2.32 10.56
C ASP A 56 -29.41 -2.53 12.06
N ALA A 57 -28.12 -2.68 12.43
CA ALA A 57 -27.71 -2.96 13.81
C ALA A 57 -27.48 -1.70 14.65
N ILE A 58 -27.71 -0.49 14.09
CA ILE A 58 -27.43 0.77 14.76
C ILE A 58 -28.75 1.53 14.92
N SER A 59 -28.99 2.02 16.13
CA SER A 59 -30.14 2.84 16.45
C SER A 59 -29.77 4.01 17.34
N PHE A 60 -30.68 4.97 17.50
CA PHE A 60 -30.55 6.05 18.48
C PHE A 60 -31.15 5.67 19.81
N GLU A 61 -30.51 6.11 20.87
CA GLU A 61 -30.99 6.03 22.24
C GLU A 61 -30.84 7.40 22.91
N GLU A 62 -31.85 7.82 23.68
CA GLU A 62 -31.74 8.99 24.55
C GLU A 62 -31.38 8.50 25.97
N ARG A 63 -30.17 8.79 26.40
CA ARG A 63 -29.69 8.41 27.73
C ARG A 63 -28.70 9.42 28.27
N GLU A 64 -28.37 9.25 29.54
CA GLU A 64 -27.31 10.03 30.13
C GLU A 64 -25.96 9.62 29.54
N ALA A 65 -25.27 10.58 28.93
CA ALA A 65 -23.95 10.40 28.31
C ALA A 65 -23.09 11.67 28.50
N PRO A 66 -21.76 11.54 28.42
CA PRO A 66 -20.86 12.68 28.41
C PRO A 66 -21.21 13.66 27.30
N ALA A 67 -20.99 14.96 27.53
CA ALA A 67 -21.15 15.96 26.46
C ALA A 67 -20.21 15.67 25.28
N TYR A 68 -20.66 16.01 24.08
CA TYR A 68 -19.79 15.94 22.90
C TYR A 68 -18.56 16.84 23.06
N ASN A 69 -17.38 16.27 22.82
CA ASN A 69 -16.11 16.95 23.01
C ASN A 69 -15.42 17.18 21.65
N GLU A 70 -15.86 18.24 20.97
CA GLU A 70 -15.31 18.62 19.66
C GLU A 70 -13.79 18.86 19.72
N ALA A 71 -13.30 19.47 20.80
CA ALA A 71 -11.88 19.75 20.94
C ALA A 71 -11.04 18.47 20.98
N ALA A 72 -11.52 17.43 21.70
CA ALA A 72 -10.86 16.13 21.74
C ALA A 72 -10.92 15.39 20.42
N VAL A 73 -12.04 15.49 19.70
CA VAL A 73 -12.20 14.93 18.35
C VAL A 73 -11.24 15.59 17.36
N LEU A 74 -11.16 16.91 17.35
CA LEU A 74 -10.23 17.66 16.48
C LEU A 74 -8.77 17.33 16.81
N ALA A 75 -8.42 17.19 18.10
CA ALA A 75 -7.09 16.77 18.51
C ALA A 75 -6.77 15.34 18.03
N ALA A 76 -7.74 14.42 18.14
CA ALA A 76 -7.58 13.04 17.65
C ALA A 76 -7.47 12.96 16.12
N LYS A 77 -8.22 13.78 15.37
CA LYS A 77 -8.10 13.90 13.92
C LYS A 77 -6.71 14.43 13.52
N LYS A 78 -6.25 15.51 14.14
CA LYS A 78 -4.89 16.05 13.93
C LYS A 78 -3.79 15.04 14.27
N ALA A 79 -3.98 14.25 15.34
CA ALA A 79 -3.04 13.20 15.71
C ALA A 79 -3.00 12.04 14.70
N LYS A 80 -4.11 11.75 14.01
CA LYS A 80 -4.18 10.77 12.90
C LYS A 80 -3.60 11.32 11.60
N GLU A 81 -3.73 12.63 11.35
CA GLU A 81 -3.15 13.33 10.20
C GLU A 81 -1.68 13.67 10.40
N ALA A 82 -1.20 13.75 11.65
CA ALA A 82 0.21 13.88 11.92
C ALA A 82 0.94 12.67 11.31
N PRO A 83 2.01 12.88 10.52
CA PRO A 83 2.82 11.78 10.02
C PRO A 83 3.18 10.93 11.25
N LEU A 84 2.74 9.66 11.27
CA LEU A 84 3.17 8.72 12.29
C LEU A 84 4.70 8.86 12.38
N PRO A 85 5.29 9.02 13.57
CA PRO A 85 6.73 8.92 13.74
C PRO A 85 7.08 7.44 13.50
N CYS A 86 6.96 7.05 12.23
CA CYS A 86 7.40 5.78 11.76
C CYS A 86 8.92 5.89 11.73
N GLY A 87 9.59 5.37 12.74
CA GLY A 87 11.05 5.25 12.80
C GLY A 87 11.62 4.31 11.72
N CYS A 88 10.83 3.99 10.71
CA CYS A 88 11.29 3.23 9.55
C CYS A 88 12.20 4.11 8.70
N PRO A 89 13.43 3.69 8.38
CA PRO A 89 14.36 4.42 7.51
C PRO A 89 13.75 4.85 6.16
N GLY A 90 12.77 4.10 5.65
CA GLY A 90 12.08 4.40 4.40
C GLY A 90 11.02 5.50 4.47
N SER A 91 10.74 6.06 5.65
CA SER A 91 9.78 7.17 5.83
C SER A 91 10.46 8.47 6.27
N ALA A 92 11.77 8.41 6.62
CA ALA A 92 12.53 9.59 7.00
C ALA A 92 12.94 10.37 5.74
N CYS A 93 12.63 11.67 5.70
CA CYS A 93 13.14 12.56 4.66
C CYS A 93 14.65 12.73 4.84
N GLN A 94 15.40 12.42 3.80
CA GLN A 94 16.86 12.53 3.78
C GLN A 94 17.29 13.54 2.71
N SER A 95 18.18 14.44 3.06
CA SER A 95 18.83 15.32 2.07
C SER A 95 19.99 14.56 1.42
N ILE A 96 19.96 14.47 0.09
CA ILE A 96 21.02 13.84 -0.70
C ILE A 96 21.84 14.98 -1.34
N PRO A 97 23.11 15.19 -0.95
CA PRO A 97 23.92 16.21 -1.57
C PRO A 97 24.26 15.81 -3.02
N HIS A 98 24.05 16.74 -3.96
CA HIS A 98 24.45 16.58 -5.35
C HIS A 98 25.80 17.28 -5.60
N SER A 99 26.72 16.59 -6.23
CA SER A 99 27.89 17.19 -6.85
C SER A 99 27.48 17.74 -8.22
N ALA A 100 28.11 18.82 -8.64
CA ALA A 100 27.96 19.66 -9.85
C ALA A 100 27.04 19.16 -10.99
N PRO A 101 26.38 20.08 -11.74
CA PRO A 101 25.47 19.72 -12.81
C PRO A 101 26.17 18.87 -13.88
N ALA A 102 25.57 17.75 -14.22
CA ALA A 102 25.97 16.98 -15.39
C ALA A 102 25.68 17.78 -16.67
N ALA A 103 26.48 17.58 -17.72
CA ALA A 103 26.18 18.10 -19.04
C ALA A 103 24.78 17.63 -19.48
N ASP A 104 24.08 18.44 -20.30
CA ASP A 104 22.82 18.07 -20.90
C ASP A 104 23.01 16.84 -21.81
N VAL A 105 22.77 15.65 -21.25
CA VAL A 105 22.75 14.39 -21.99
C VAL A 105 21.31 13.92 -22.09
N TYR A 106 20.77 13.90 -23.31
CA TYR A 106 19.47 13.27 -23.57
C TYR A 106 19.63 11.76 -23.47
N VAL A 107 18.89 11.14 -22.55
CA VAL A 107 18.78 9.68 -22.41
C VAL A 107 17.40 9.27 -22.91
N PRO A 108 17.30 8.47 -23.97
CA PRO A 108 16.03 7.99 -24.49
C PRO A 108 15.36 7.06 -23.47
N SER A 109 14.03 6.92 -23.58
CA SER A 109 13.30 5.95 -22.79
C SER A 109 13.53 4.53 -23.32
N GLU A 110 13.87 3.62 -22.40
CA GLU A 110 14.00 2.17 -22.69
C GLU A 110 12.74 1.40 -22.28
N LEU A 111 11.61 2.08 -22.07
CA LEU A 111 10.34 1.45 -21.72
C LEU A 111 9.76 0.71 -22.93
N THR A 112 9.52 -0.60 -22.77
CA THR A 112 9.02 -1.49 -23.83
C THR A 112 7.55 -1.86 -23.69
N ASN A 113 6.92 -1.57 -22.53
CA ASN A 113 5.52 -1.90 -22.26
C ASN A 113 4.82 -0.82 -21.45
N PHE A 114 3.50 -0.75 -21.60
CA PHE A 114 2.61 0.07 -20.79
C PHE A 114 1.26 -0.64 -20.67
N PRO A 115 0.58 -0.65 -19.50
CA PRO A 115 0.98 -0.05 -18.22
C PRO A 115 2.17 -0.75 -17.57
N VAL A 116 2.79 -0.10 -16.56
CA VAL A 116 3.94 -0.66 -15.83
C VAL A 116 3.57 -1.17 -14.43
N GLN A 117 2.47 -0.69 -13.85
CA GLN A 117 2.05 -1.10 -12.50
C GLN A 117 1.63 -2.57 -12.47
N ILE A 118 2.20 -3.35 -11.55
CA ILE A 118 1.89 -4.79 -11.37
C ILE A 118 0.37 -5.01 -11.28
N LYS A 119 -0.34 -4.15 -10.56
CA LYS A 119 -1.80 -4.23 -10.37
C LYS A 119 -2.60 -4.09 -11.66
N LEU A 120 -2.10 -3.33 -12.62
CA LEU A 120 -2.80 -3.00 -13.86
C LEU A 120 -2.51 -4.00 -14.99
N LEU A 121 -1.40 -4.72 -14.91
CA LEU A 121 -1.01 -5.67 -15.95
C LEU A 121 -1.94 -6.89 -15.96
N PRO A 122 -2.35 -7.40 -17.13
CA PRO A 122 -3.09 -8.66 -17.21
C PRO A 122 -2.19 -9.85 -16.83
N PRO A 123 -2.74 -10.95 -16.27
CA PRO A 123 -1.96 -12.15 -15.97
C PRO A 123 -1.32 -12.80 -17.19
N LYS A 124 -1.94 -12.65 -18.35
CA LYS A 124 -1.43 -13.15 -19.63
C LYS A 124 -1.33 -12.02 -20.64
N SER A 125 -0.17 -11.88 -21.26
CA SER A 125 0.06 -10.90 -22.34
C SER A 125 1.18 -11.35 -23.25
N PRO A 126 1.07 -11.12 -24.57
CA PRO A 126 2.13 -11.44 -25.51
C PRO A 126 3.49 -10.78 -25.18
N CYS A 127 3.50 -9.66 -24.48
CA CYS A 127 4.74 -8.98 -24.10
C CYS A 127 5.55 -9.77 -23.06
N PHE A 128 4.97 -10.76 -22.39
CA PHE A 128 5.67 -11.58 -21.40
C PHE A 128 6.34 -12.82 -21.99
N ASP A 129 5.89 -13.28 -23.17
CA ASP A 129 6.39 -14.54 -23.75
C ASP A 129 7.85 -14.38 -24.20
N GLY A 130 8.74 -15.21 -23.65
CA GLY A 130 10.17 -15.15 -23.89
C GLY A 130 10.88 -13.94 -23.29
N ALA A 131 10.20 -13.17 -22.43
CA ALA A 131 10.71 -11.91 -21.93
C ALA A 131 11.64 -12.08 -20.72
N ASP A 132 12.59 -11.15 -20.62
CA ASP A 132 13.27 -10.84 -19.37
C ASP A 132 12.42 -9.79 -18.62
N LEU A 133 12.07 -10.05 -17.38
CA LEU A 133 11.27 -9.14 -16.58
C LEU A 133 12.15 -8.28 -15.66
N LEU A 134 11.82 -7.00 -15.58
CA LEU A 134 12.24 -6.10 -14.53
C LEU A 134 11.08 -5.89 -13.56
N ILE A 135 11.23 -6.30 -12.30
CA ILE A 135 10.26 -6.01 -11.24
C ILE A 135 10.91 -5.01 -10.28
N ALA A 136 10.50 -3.75 -10.38
CA ALA A 136 11.15 -2.64 -9.71
C ALA A 136 10.28 -2.07 -8.58
N ALA A 137 10.90 -1.80 -7.43
CA ALA A 137 10.26 -0.97 -6.42
C ALA A 137 10.15 0.47 -6.92
N ASP A 138 9.01 1.12 -6.71
CA ASP A 138 8.68 2.45 -7.25
C ASP A 138 9.79 3.50 -7.07
N CYS A 139 10.52 3.45 -5.93
CA CYS A 139 11.57 4.43 -5.63
C CYS A 139 12.88 4.21 -6.40
N THR A 140 13.11 3.04 -7.00
CA THR A 140 14.43 2.68 -7.55
C THR A 140 14.82 3.49 -8.78
N ALA A 141 13.87 3.73 -9.68
CA ALA A 141 14.10 4.54 -10.87
C ALA A 141 14.40 6.00 -10.56
N TYR A 142 13.86 6.53 -9.47
CA TYR A 142 14.11 7.90 -9.03
C TYR A 142 15.42 8.05 -8.27
N SER A 143 15.92 6.97 -7.67
CA SER A 143 17.16 6.99 -6.90
C SER A 143 18.39 6.73 -7.76
N TYR A 144 18.29 5.89 -8.80
CA TYR A 144 19.40 5.49 -9.65
C TYR A 144 19.36 6.19 -11.01
N GLY A 145 20.30 7.08 -11.27
CA GLY A 145 20.27 7.98 -12.43
C GLY A 145 20.36 7.31 -13.81
N ASN A 146 20.98 6.12 -13.92
CA ASN A 146 21.11 5.39 -15.19
C ASN A 146 20.11 4.23 -15.32
N PHE A 147 18.93 4.36 -14.67
CA PHE A 147 17.98 3.27 -14.49
C PHE A 147 17.46 2.66 -15.81
N HIS A 148 17.16 3.52 -16.78
CA HIS A 148 16.68 3.08 -18.09
C HIS A 148 17.68 2.18 -18.77
N HIS A 149 18.92 2.63 -18.91
CA HIS A 149 19.98 1.91 -19.58
C HIS A 149 20.36 0.59 -18.86
N ASP A 150 20.57 0.64 -17.52
CA ASP A 150 21.15 -0.51 -16.82
C ASP A 150 20.11 -1.56 -16.42
N PHE A 151 18.84 -1.16 -16.27
CA PHE A 151 17.81 -2.06 -15.76
C PHE A 151 16.62 -2.26 -16.69
N MET A 152 16.17 -1.23 -17.43
CA MET A 152 14.97 -1.35 -18.26
C MET A 152 15.25 -1.86 -19.68
N GLN A 153 16.44 -1.59 -20.21
CA GLN A 153 16.81 -1.98 -21.57
C GLN A 153 16.53 -3.46 -21.82
N ASP A 154 15.83 -3.77 -22.91
CA ASP A 154 15.45 -5.10 -23.37
C ASP A 154 14.59 -5.91 -22.35
N LYS A 155 13.96 -5.25 -21.38
CA LYS A 155 13.11 -5.92 -20.39
C LYS A 155 11.67 -5.39 -20.38
N VAL A 156 10.76 -6.27 -20.02
CA VAL A 156 9.39 -5.89 -19.69
C VAL A 156 9.35 -5.42 -18.26
N THR A 157 8.96 -4.15 -18.05
CA THR A 157 9.04 -3.48 -16.76
C THR A 157 7.71 -3.57 -16.00
N MET A 158 7.79 -3.99 -14.74
CA MET A 158 6.70 -4.01 -13.77
C MET A 158 7.13 -3.26 -12.51
N ILE A 159 6.28 -2.38 -11.98
CA ILE A 159 6.62 -1.61 -10.78
C ILE A 159 5.57 -1.75 -9.68
N GLY A 160 5.96 -1.53 -8.44
CA GLY A 160 5.06 -1.53 -7.31
C GLY A 160 5.73 -1.19 -5.98
N CYS A 161 4.92 -0.81 -4.99
CA CYS A 161 5.38 -0.50 -3.64
C CYS A 161 4.60 -1.32 -2.60
N PRO A 162 5.23 -2.33 -1.96
CA PRO A 162 4.56 -3.16 -0.95
C PRO A 162 4.05 -2.38 0.27
N LYS A 163 4.58 -1.17 0.50
CA LYS A 163 4.16 -0.32 1.60
C LYS A 163 2.91 0.49 1.28
N LEU A 164 2.75 0.92 0.03
CA LEU A 164 1.64 1.78 -0.42
C LEU A 164 0.48 0.97 -0.98
N ASP A 165 0.78 -0.12 -1.67
CA ASP A 165 -0.24 -0.97 -2.26
C ASP A 165 -0.72 -2.00 -1.23
N ALA A 166 -1.99 -1.96 -0.90
CA ALA A 166 -2.61 -2.92 0.01
C ALA A 166 -3.01 -4.22 -0.74
N VAL A 167 -2.04 -4.87 -1.41
CA VAL A 167 -2.27 -6.09 -2.20
C VAL A 167 -1.15 -7.11 -1.98
N ASP A 168 -1.49 -8.39 -2.18
CA ASP A 168 -0.49 -9.45 -2.27
C ASP A 168 0.03 -9.58 -3.70
N TYR A 169 1.24 -9.08 -3.91
CA TYR A 169 1.91 -9.23 -5.21
C TYR A 169 2.23 -10.68 -5.57
N ALA A 170 2.41 -11.57 -4.58
CA ALA A 170 2.75 -12.96 -4.83
C ALA A 170 1.64 -13.67 -5.61
N GLU A 171 0.37 -13.43 -5.27
CA GLU A 171 -0.78 -13.98 -5.98
C GLU A 171 -0.77 -13.54 -7.45
N LYS A 172 -0.70 -12.24 -7.68
CA LYS A 172 -0.72 -11.66 -9.03
C LYS A 172 0.46 -12.13 -9.88
N LEU A 173 1.67 -12.11 -9.33
CA LEU A 173 2.88 -12.54 -10.03
C LEU A 173 2.89 -14.05 -10.29
N THR A 174 2.33 -14.85 -9.38
CA THR A 174 2.15 -16.28 -9.61
C THR A 174 1.36 -16.55 -10.88
N GLU A 175 0.24 -15.84 -11.08
CA GLU A 175 -0.57 -15.99 -12.29
C GLU A 175 0.17 -15.53 -13.55
N VAL A 176 0.94 -14.43 -13.44
CA VAL A 176 1.79 -14.00 -14.57
C VAL A 176 2.81 -15.06 -14.92
N PHE A 177 3.51 -15.63 -13.94
CA PHE A 177 4.56 -16.62 -14.20
C PHE A 177 4.00 -17.96 -14.68
N LYS A 178 2.82 -18.39 -14.20
CA LYS A 178 2.16 -19.60 -14.69
C LYS A 178 1.78 -19.51 -16.17
N HIS A 179 1.24 -18.37 -16.57
CA HIS A 179 0.59 -18.24 -17.88
C HIS A 179 1.50 -17.76 -19.02
N ASN A 180 2.75 -17.39 -18.73
CA ASN A 180 3.67 -16.87 -19.74
C ASN A 180 5.05 -17.55 -19.62
N ASP A 181 5.79 -17.61 -20.71
CA ASP A 181 7.16 -18.12 -20.74
C ASP A 181 8.13 -16.99 -20.39
N ILE A 182 8.59 -16.95 -19.11
CA ILE A 182 9.49 -15.94 -18.59
C ILE A 182 10.92 -16.46 -18.61
N ARG A 183 11.83 -15.74 -19.27
CA ARG A 183 13.22 -16.14 -19.42
C ARG A 183 14.06 -15.85 -18.17
N SER A 184 13.89 -14.67 -17.59
CA SER A 184 14.55 -14.29 -16.35
C SER A 184 13.80 -13.17 -15.62
N ILE A 185 14.13 -12.98 -14.33
CA ILE A 185 13.55 -11.90 -13.51
C ILE A 185 14.69 -11.13 -12.83
N THR A 186 14.71 -9.82 -13.03
CA THR A 186 15.53 -8.89 -12.25
C THR A 186 14.63 -8.11 -11.31
N VAL A 187 14.93 -8.15 -10.00
CA VAL A 187 14.25 -7.35 -9.00
C VAL A 187 15.16 -6.20 -8.59
N THR A 188 14.68 -4.95 -8.70
CA THR A 188 15.37 -3.81 -8.11
C THR A 188 14.61 -3.33 -6.88
N ARG A 189 15.32 -3.16 -5.77
CA ARG A 189 14.74 -2.71 -4.49
C ARG A 189 15.64 -1.71 -3.80
N MET A 190 15.05 -0.91 -2.90
CA MET A 190 15.81 -0.03 -2.03
C MET A 190 16.37 -0.80 -0.82
N THR A 191 17.39 -0.22 -0.16
CA THR A 191 17.95 -0.74 1.10
C THR A 191 16.96 -0.68 2.27
N VAL A 192 15.85 0.09 2.13
CA VAL A 192 14.85 0.25 3.19
C VAL A 192 14.03 -1.01 3.43
N PRO A 193 13.66 -1.32 4.68
CA PRO A 193 13.00 -2.58 5.05
C PRO A 193 11.71 -2.87 4.28
N CYS A 194 10.91 -1.83 3.98
CA CYS A 194 9.62 -1.98 3.27
C CYS A 194 9.77 -2.61 1.87
N CYS A 195 10.90 -2.41 1.18
CA CYS A 195 11.15 -3.02 -0.13
C CYS A 195 11.47 -4.52 -0.08
N GLY A 196 11.74 -5.08 1.10
CA GLY A 196 11.94 -6.53 1.28
C GLY A 196 10.71 -7.34 0.86
N GLY A 197 9.51 -6.80 1.06
CA GLY A 197 8.25 -7.43 0.68
C GLY A 197 8.13 -7.71 -0.83
N LEU A 198 8.68 -6.85 -1.70
CA LEU A 198 8.67 -7.09 -3.15
C LEU A 198 9.52 -8.31 -3.53
N SER A 199 10.74 -8.40 -2.98
CA SER A 199 11.63 -9.55 -3.23
C SER A 199 11.03 -10.86 -2.70
N TYR A 200 10.37 -10.80 -1.55
CA TYR A 200 9.67 -11.93 -0.97
C TYR A 200 8.52 -12.39 -1.87
N ALA A 201 7.67 -11.47 -2.31
CA ALA A 201 6.55 -11.78 -3.19
C ALA A 201 6.99 -12.42 -4.51
N VAL A 202 8.10 -11.95 -5.12
CA VAL A 202 8.64 -12.54 -6.34
C VAL A 202 9.14 -13.95 -6.10
N LYS A 203 9.87 -14.22 -5.01
CA LYS A 203 10.34 -15.58 -4.68
C LYS A 203 9.17 -16.53 -4.47
N THR A 204 8.19 -16.13 -3.66
CA THR A 204 6.97 -16.91 -3.43
C THR A 204 6.22 -17.17 -4.73
N ALA A 205 6.13 -16.18 -5.62
CA ALA A 205 5.46 -16.35 -6.90
C ALA A 205 6.18 -17.34 -7.84
N ILE A 206 7.53 -17.35 -7.86
CA ILE A 206 8.31 -18.33 -8.61
C ILE A 206 8.02 -19.74 -8.06
N GLU A 207 8.13 -19.94 -6.75
CA GLU A 207 7.83 -21.22 -6.08
C GLU A 207 6.41 -21.71 -6.40
N ASN A 208 5.40 -20.85 -6.26
CA ASN A 208 3.99 -21.16 -6.52
C ASN A 208 3.69 -21.40 -8.00
N SER A 209 4.48 -20.85 -8.91
CA SER A 209 4.30 -21.07 -10.35
C SER A 209 4.73 -22.48 -10.80
N GLY A 210 5.58 -23.14 -10.02
CA GLY A 210 6.18 -24.43 -10.36
C GLY A 210 7.22 -24.34 -11.47
N LYS A 211 7.67 -23.13 -11.84
CA LYS A 211 8.70 -22.91 -12.88
C LYS A 211 10.05 -22.57 -12.24
N ASP A 212 11.12 -22.99 -12.89
CA ASP A 212 12.47 -22.59 -12.51
C ASP A 212 12.89 -21.38 -13.32
N ILE A 213 12.68 -20.17 -12.76
CA ILE A 213 12.96 -18.90 -13.41
C ILE A 213 14.17 -18.26 -12.72
N PRO A 214 15.26 -17.97 -13.46
CA PRO A 214 16.42 -17.28 -12.91
C PRO A 214 16.06 -15.94 -12.30
N LEU A 215 16.45 -15.71 -11.03
CA LEU A 215 16.15 -14.50 -10.26
C LEU A 215 17.43 -13.77 -9.88
N HIS A 216 17.51 -12.50 -10.27
CA HIS A 216 18.57 -11.58 -9.86
C HIS A 216 17.98 -10.42 -9.02
N ILE A 217 18.52 -10.18 -7.82
CA ILE A 217 18.07 -9.11 -6.93
C ILE A 217 19.17 -8.07 -6.80
N VAL A 218 18.84 -6.84 -7.16
CA VAL A 218 19.73 -5.67 -7.02
C VAL A 218 19.17 -4.73 -5.95
N THR A 219 20.02 -4.35 -5.00
CA THR A 219 19.67 -3.42 -3.95
C THR A 219 20.31 -2.06 -4.22
N ILE A 220 19.50 -1.01 -4.15
CA ILE A 220 19.91 0.38 -4.43
C ILE A 220 19.73 1.20 -3.15
N SER A 221 20.74 1.99 -2.79
CA SER A 221 20.68 2.92 -1.67
C SER A 221 19.96 4.22 -2.06
N PRO A 222 19.47 5.01 -1.10
CA PRO A 222 18.79 6.28 -1.40
C PRO A 222 19.66 7.29 -2.16
N ASP A 223 20.98 7.23 -2.01
CA ASP A 223 21.95 8.05 -2.74
C ASP A 223 22.32 7.48 -4.13
N GLY A 224 21.58 6.49 -4.61
CA GLY A 224 21.70 5.96 -5.97
C GLY A 224 22.87 5.00 -6.19
N LYS A 225 23.41 4.36 -5.15
CA LYS A 225 24.46 3.36 -5.29
C LYS A 225 23.91 1.94 -5.28
N ILE A 226 24.43 1.09 -6.15
CA ILE A 226 24.17 -0.35 -6.11
C ILE A 226 24.96 -0.97 -4.94
N ILE A 227 24.25 -1.61 -4.05
CA ILE A 227 24.81 -2.34 -2.90
C ILE A 227 24.96 -3.82 -3.32
N ARG A 228 26.16 -4.31 -3.26
CA ARG A 228 26.52 -5.70 -3.59
C ARG A 228 26.50 -6.58 -2.36
#